data_b79b1f306705bd4458e740e0841193cc
#
_entry.id   b79b1f306705bd4458e740e0841193cc
#
_cell.length_a   1.000
_cell.length_b   1.000
_cell.length_c   1.000
_cell.angle_alpha   90.00
_cell.angle_beta   90.00
_cell.angle_gamma   90.00
#
_symmetry.space_group_name_H-M   'P 1'
#
loop_
_entity.id
_entity.type
_entity.pdbx_description
1 polymer ?
#
loop_
_entity_poly.entity_id
_entity_poly.type
_entity_poly.pdbx_seq_one_letter_code
_entity_poly.pdbx_strand_id
1 'polypeptide(L)'
;MSLPPGGGSAARSASDRFLSATGRRISAEARNLIPLLRDQAPASEQLTHLTSAAIEALTAAGIFKMTMPLEWGGLALGARDLVEVISTVSEGDGSAGWYAFVGVGLRNALMLDQRAVDEIAANAAGHAGPLVVGASVFATTVGAGRRVDGGWMVKGKWAFGSGCRHAPYALVGVEFDPAHGSGRGVCVLERGQYEIVDDWHVMGLAGTSSNGLKADEEVFVPDYRFMDLAEVPARLETVRERYSGLAFRQSGPALLLVVSLSGVAVTLGMARGALAAFIEQAPKRKPFNLPYPTVADMPSVHVAAGRARAMIDTAAAVIEGWASEVDARAEQDRGFGPDEESQITLGLAYASSLCEGAINGLQRTLGSSTASLNNPIQRFARDARVLNSHGALRLDPQAEITGRRLLGLEPFLMMGGAVPDVSAR
;
A
#
# COMPACT_ATOMS: atom_id res chain seq x y z
N MET A 1 -11.61 7.10 -40.67
CA MET A 1 -12.64 7.23 -39.63
C MET A 1 -11.92 6.95 -38.29
N SER A 2 -11.42 8.00 -37.67
CA SER A 2 -10.66 7.91 -36.42
C SER A 2 -11.63 7.71 -35.27
N LEU A 3 -11.54 6.55 -34.60
CA LEU A 3 -12.20 6.32 -33.32
C LEU A 3 -11.63 7.28 -32.25
N PRO A 4 -12.47 7.88 -31.41
CA PRO A 4 -11.97 8.76 -30.36
C PRO A 4 -11.12 7.96 -29.34
N PRO A 5 -10.10 8.57 -28.70
CA PRO A 5 -9.28 7.94 -27.65
C PRO A 5 -10.13 7.79 -26.38
N GLY A 6 -10.92 6.73 -26.26
CA GLY A 6 -11.97 6.64 -25.26
C GLY A 6 -12.14 5.29 -24.54
N GLY A 7 -11.30 4.29 -24.80
CA GLY A 7 -11.48 2.96 -24.19
C GLY A 7 -11.26 2.91 -22.67
N GLY A 8 -10.51 3.85 -22.09
CA GLY A 8 -10.29 3.95 -20.64
C GLY A 8 -11.44 4.60 -19.87
N SER A 9 -12.16 5.53 -20.50
CA SER A 9 -13.21 6.31 -19.85
C SER A 9 -14.49 5.51 -19.54
N ALA A 10 -14.94 4.64 -20.45
CA ALA A 10 -16.20 3.93 -20.29
C ALA A 10 -16.16 2.82 -19.22
N ALA A 11 -15.04 2.09 -19.11
CA ALA A 11 -14.88 1.07 -18.08
C ALA A 11 -14.76 1.69 -16.67
N ARG A 12 -14.09 2.85 -16.55
CA ARG A 12 -14.01 3.59 -15.29
C ARG A 12 -15.35 4.17 -14.85
N SER A 13 -16.17 4.70 -15.76
CA SER A 13 -17.48 5.23 -15.41
C SER A 13 -18.42 4.16 -14.83
N ALA A 14 -18.25 2.89 -15.24
CA ALA A 14 -18.99 1.77 -14.67
C ALA A 14 -18.51 1.43 -13.25
N SER A 15 -17.21 1.58 -12.95
CA SER A 15 -16.60 1.37 -11.64
C SER A 15 -16.91 2.52 -10.66
N ASP A 16 -16.98 3.75 -11.14
CA ASP A 16 -17.26 4.96 -10.34
C ASP A 16 -18.63 4.92 -9.64
N ARG A 17 -19.57 4.13 -10.13
CA ARG A 17 -20.91 3.98 -9.49
C ARG A 17 -20.86 3.36 -8.08
N PHE A 18 -19.80 2.61 -7.78
CA PHE A 18 -19.60 1.96 -6.48
C PHE A 18 -18.82 2.82 -5.49
N LEU A 19 -18.36 4.00 -5.91
CA LEU A 19 -17.64 4.94 -5.04
C LEU A 19 -18.62 5.81 -4.24
N SER A 20 -18.23 6.19 -3.03
CA SER A 20 -18.90 7.25 -2.29
C SER A 20 -18.80 8.60 -3.01
N ALA A 21 -19.62 9.58 -2.64
CA ALA A 21 -19.49 10.94 -3.18
C ALA A 21 -18.10 11.55 -2.87
N THR A 22 -17.59 11.31 -1.67
CA THR A 22 -16.25 11.73 -1.25
C THR A 22 -15.17 10.99 -2.03
N GLY A 23 -15.30 9.67 -2.20
CA GLY A 23 -14.37 8.86 -2.99
C GLY A 23 -14.28 9.33 -4.44
N ARG A 24 -15.42 9.64 -5.10
CA ARG A 24 -15.41 10.22 -6.46
C ARG A 24 -14.67 11.55 -6.52
N ARG A 25 -14.88 12.43 -5.56
CA ARG A 25 -14.21 13.74 -5.52
C ARG A 25 -12.70 13.57 -5.36
N ILE A 26 -12.24 12.78 -4.39
CA ILE A 26 -10.80 12.58 -4.16
C ILE A 26 -10.14 11.83 -5.32
N SER A 27 -10.82 10.86 -5.93
CA SER A 27 -10.33 10.18 -7.14
C SER A 27 -10.17 11.15 -8.31
N ALA A 28 -11.06 12.12 -8.46
CA ALA A 28 -10.91 13.17 -9.49
C ALA A 28 -9.69 14.06 -9.21
N GLU A 29 -9.47 14.48 -7.96
CA GLU A 29 -8.26 15.22 -7.58
C GLU A 29 -6.99 14.37 -7.83
N ALA A 30 -6.99 13.09 -7.47
CA ALA A 30 -5.87 12.19 -7.74
C ALA A 30 -5.57 12.08 -9.26
N ARG A 31 -6.59 12.04 -10.12
CA ARG A 31 -6.39 12.03 -11.59
C ARG A 31 -5.70 13.29 -12.08
N ASN A 32 -6.03 14.44 -11.53
CA ASN A 32 -5.40 15.72 -11.88
C ASN A 32 -3.90 15.73 -11.53
N LEU A 33 -3.47 14.92 -10.56
CA LEU A 33 -2.08 14.82 -10.15
C LEU A 33 -1.22 13.90 -11.04
N ILE A 34 -1.82 13.02 -11.85
CA ILE A 34 -1.07 12.03 -12.65
C ILE A 34 0.06 12.66 -13.48
N PRO A 35 -0.14 13.78 -14.21
CA PRO A 35 0.92 14.38 -14.99
C PRO A 35 2.08 14.89 -14.11
N LEU A 36 1.78 15.56 -12.99
CA LEU A 36 2.78 16.06 -12.06
C LEU A 36 3.58 14.91 -11.43
N LEU A 37 2.90 13.88 -10.94
CA LEU A 37 3.56 12.73 -10.32
C LEU A 37 4.48 12.01 -11.29
N ARG A 38 4.05 11.85 -12.55
CA ARG A 38 4.88 11.25 -13.62
C ARG A 38 6.12 12.10 -13.93
N ASP A 39 5.98 13.41 -13.92
CA ASP A 39 7.10 14.34 -14.13
C ASP A 39 8.08 14.31 -12.96
N GLN A 40 7.58 14.23 -11.71
CA GLN A 40 8.41 14.22 -10.51
C GLN A 40 9.05 12.86 -10.19
N ALA A 41 8.56 11.76 -10.78
CA ALA A 41 9.00 10.40 -10.47
C ALA A 41 10.51 10.17 -10.66
N PRO A 42 11.18 10.66 -11.73
CA PRO A 42 12.64 10.52 -11.87
C PRO A 42 13.43 11.20 -10.75
N ALA A 43 13.01 12.38 -10.34
CA ALA A 43 13.65 13.12 -9.24
C ALA A 43 13.41 12.43 -7.89
N SER A 44 12.19 11.94 -7.64
CA SER A 44 11.86 11.18 -6.45
C SER A 44 12.70 9.90 -6.33
N GLU A 45 12.92 9.19 -7.45
CA GLU A 45 13.78 8.01 -7.51
C GLU A 45 15.24 8.35 -7.12
N GLN A 46 15.80 9.45 -7.65
CA GLN A 46 17.15 9.90 -7.34
C GLN A 46 17.32 10.35 -5.89
N LEU A 47 16.30 11.01 -5.33
CA LEU A 47 16.29 11.48 -3.94
C LEU A 47 16.04 10.35 -2.93
N THR A 48 15.61 9.18 -3.38
CA THR A 48 15.13 8.06 -2.54
C THR A 48 13.93 8.41 -1.66
N HIS A 49 13.23 9.50 -1.95
CA HIS A 49 11.97 9.93 -1.35
C HIS A 49 11.21 10.84 -2.32
N LEU A 50 9.92 11.05 -2.09
CA LEU A 50 9.14 11.96 -2.92
C LEU A 50 9.70 13.40 -2.86
N THR A 51 9.63 14.10 -3.98
CA THR A 51 9.95 15.54 -4.01
C THR A 51 8.95 16.34 -3.17
N SER A 52 9.35 17.52 -2.69
CA SER A 52 8.43 18.42 -1.97
C SER A 52 7.19 18.75 -2.78
N ALA A 53 7.35 18.98 -4.10
CA ALA A 53 6.22 19.25 -5.00
C ALA A 53 5.22 18.08 -5.04
N ALA A 54 5.68 16.82 -5.06
CA ALA A 54 4.80 15.65 -5.03
C ALA A 54 4.08 15.50 -3.68
N ILE A 55 4.80 15.69 -2.55
CA ILE A 55 4.21 15.61 -1.19
C ILE A 55 3.16 16.71 -0.99
N GLU A 56 3.46 17.94 -1.36
CA GLU A 56 2.55 19.08 -1.25
C GLU A 56 1.28 18.87 -2.08
N ALA A 57 1.44 18.41 -3.33
CA ALA A 57 0.32 18.13 -4.21
C ALA A 57 -0.58 16.99 -3.68
N LEU A 58 0.00 15.89 -3.20
CA LEU A 58 -0.74 14.79 -2.57
C LEU A 58 -1.47 15.25 -1.30
N THR A 59 -0.83 16.10 -0.50
CA THR A 59 -1.41 16.67 0.73
C THR A 59 -2.59 17.59 0.39
N ALA A 60 -2.42 18.50 -0.57
CA ALA A 60 -3.47 19.42 -1.00
C ALA A 60 -4.69 18.68 -1.58
N ALA A 61 -4.48 17.58 -2.29
CA ALA A 61 -5.54 16.71 -2.80
C ALA A 61 -6.24 15.88 -1.70
N GLY A 62 -5.75 15.90 -0.47
CA GLY A 62 -6.35 15.17 0.66
C GLY A 62 -5.99 13.68 0.72
N ILE A 63 -4.96 13.25 -0.01
CA ILE A 63 -4.56 11.83 -0.08
C ILE A 63 -4.18 11.28 1.31
N PHE A 64 -3.48 12.04 2.13
CA PHE A 64 -3.11 11.61 3.49
C PHE A 64 -4.25 11.73 4.51
N LYS A 65 -5.44 12.22 4.09
CA LYS A 65 -6.64 12.30 4.92
C LYS A 65 -7.62 11.13 4.71
N MET A 66 -7.32 10.20 3.81
CA MET A 66 -8.25 9.14 3.40
C MET A 66 -8.81 8.33 4.57
N THR A 67 -7.97 7.93 5.52
CA THR A 67 -8.36 7.15 6.72
C THR A 67 -8.31 7.95 8.01
N MET A 68 -8.08 9.27 7.93
CA MET A 68 -8.15 10.16 9.08
C MET A 68 -9.60 10.29 9.55
N PRO A 69 -9.85 10.36 10.88
CA PRO A 69 -11.19 10.58 11.43
C PRO A 69 -11.87 11.84 10.89
N LEU A 70 -13.19 11.78 10.72
CA LEU A 70 -14.00 12.92 10.30
C LEU A 70 -13.87 14.08 11.31
N GLU A 71 -13.74 13.74 12.59
CA GLU A 71 -13.56 14.62 13.72
C GLU A 71 -12.29 15.48 13.62
N TRP A 72 -11.28 15.01 12.85
CA TRP A 72 -10.04 15.73 12.56
C TRP A 72 -10.05 16.43 11.19
N GLY A 73 -11.20 16.50 10.52
CA GLY A 73 -11.31 16.98 9.15
C GLY A 73 -10.77 15.97 8.12
N GLY A 74 -10.77 14.69 8.47
CA GLY A 74 -10.43 13.57 7.61
C GLY A 74 -11.60 13.10 6.74
N LEU A 75 -11.42 11.98 6.04
CA LEU A 75 -12.36 11.48 5.05
C LEU A 75 -12.98 10.12 5.43
N ALA A 76 -12.37 9.37 6.34
CA ALA A 76 -12.81 8.06 6.83
C ALA A 76 -13.31 7.11 5.73
N LEU A 77 -12.58 7.04 4.59
CA LEU A 77 -12.97 6.31 3.39
C LEU A 77 -12.99 4.81 3.62
N GLY A 78 -13.95 4.14 2.97
CA GLY A 78 -14.02 2.69 2.87
C GLY A 78 -12.97 2.09 1.93
N ALA A 79 -12.91 0.76 1.91
CA ALA A 79 -11.91 0.01 1.12
C ALA A 79 -12.05 0.27 -0.39
N ARG A 80 -13.28 0.38 -0.91
CA ARG A 80 -13.51 0.60 -2.34
C ARG A 80 -12.98 1.96 -2.79
N ASP A 81 -13.23 3.00 -2.00
CA ASP A 81 -12.71 4.34 -2.27
C ASP A 81 -11.18 4.37 -2.18
N LEU A 82 -10.59 3.72 -1.16
CA LEU A 82 -9.13 3.61 -1.00
C LEU A 82 -8.47 2.97 -2.22
N VAL A 83 -9.00 1.85 -2.69
CA VAL A 83 -8.48 1.14 -3.88
C VAL A 83 -8.48 2.06 -5.10
N GLU A 84 -9.56 2.78 -5.35
CA GLU A 84 -9.65 3.68 -6.50
C GLU A 84 -8.65 4.83 -6.40
N VAL A 85 -8.58 5.49 -5.25
CA VAL A 85 -7.68 6.65 -5.08
C VAL A 85 -6.21 6.23 -5.15
N ILE A 86 -5.84 5.15 -4.44
CA ILE A 86 -4.45 4.65 -4.43
C ILE A 86 -4.03 4.19 -5.83
N SER A 87 -4.88 3.43 -6.55
CA SER A 87 -4.56 3.01 -7.91
C SER A 87 -4.45 4.20 -8.86
N THR A 88 -5.29 5.23 -8.71
CA THR A 88 -5.22 6.44 -9.53
C THR A 88 -3.91 7.22 -9.30
N VAL A 89 -3.48 7.42 -8.04
CA VAL A 89 -2.17 8.03 -7.73
C VAL A 89 -1.02 7.22 -8.36
N SER A 90 -1.11 5.89 -8.29
CA SER A 90 -0.08 4.97 -8.80
C SER A 90 0.03 4.95 -10.33
N GLU A 91 -0.96 5.46 -11.07
CA GLU A 91 -0.86 5.65 -12.54
C GLU A 91 0.17 6.73 -12.91
N GLY A 92 0.43 7.66 -12.00
CA GLY A 92 1.48 8.66 -12.16
C GLY A 92 2.85 8.12 -11.76
N ASP A 93 2.93 7.55 -10.56
CA ASP A 93 4.17 7.03 -9.96
C ASP A 93 3.89 5.96 -8.90
N GLY A 94 4.59 4.83 -8.96
CA GLY A 94 4.46 3.72 -8.01
C GLY A 94 4.87 4.11 -6.59
N SER A 95 5.92 4.93 -6.44
CA SER A 95 6.37 5.41 -5.14
C SER A 95 5.35 6.36 -4.50
N ALA A 96 4.73 7.25 -5.27
CA ALA A 96 3.65 8.12 -4.79
C ALA A 96 2.42 7.31 -4.36
N GLY A 97 2.06 6.26 -5.12
CA GLY A 97 1.01 5.31 -4.75
C GLY A 97 1.31 4.59 -3.45
N TRP A 98 2.57 4.19 -3.24
CA TRP A 98 3.00 3.59 -1.98
C TRP A 98 2.89 4.57 -0.79
N TYR A 99 3.20 5.86 -0.98
CA TYR A 99 2.96 6.88 0.04
C TYR A 99 1.47 7.05 0.37
N ALA A 100 0.59 6.99 -0.64
CA ALA A 100 -0.85 7.00 -0.40
C ALA A 100 -1.29 5.78 0.42
N PHE A 101 -0.75 4.58 0.13
CA PHE A 101 -0.95 3.37 0.92
C PHE A 101 -0.43 3.52 2.36
N VAL A 102 0.79 4.05 2.54
CA VAL A 102 1.38 4.26 3.88
C VAL A 102 0.50 5.17 4.73
N GLY A 103 -0.12 6.19 4.14
CA GLY A 103 -1.06 7.09 4.82
C GLY A 103 -2.26 6.36 5.45
N VAL A 104 -2.66 5.21 4.91
CA VAL A 104 -3.70 4.34 5.50
C VAL A 104 -3.29 3.80 6.88
N GLY A 105 -1.99 3.68 7.13
CA GLY A 105 -1.41 3.17 8.38
C GLY A 105 -1.70 4.00 9.63
N LEU A 106 -2.15 5.25 9.49
CA LEU A 106 -2.62 6.08 10.61
C LEU A 106 -3.63 5.34 11.50
N ARG A 107 -4.49 4.51 10.92
CA ARG A 107 -5.49 3.71 11.64
C ARG A 107 -4.89 2.84 12.75
N ASN A 108 -3.67 2.33 12.56
CA ASN A 108 -3.01 1.51 13.58
C ASN A 108 -2.64 2.35 14.81
N ALA A 109 -2.29 3.61 14.65
CA ALA A 109 -1.97 4.49 15.75
C ALA A 109 -3.23 4.96 16.52
N LEU A 110 -4.41 4.93 15.90
CA LEU A 110 -5.68 5.27 16.57
C LEU A 110 -6.09 4.24 17.65
N MET A 111 -5.46 3.06 17.66
CA MET A 111 -5.66 2.04 18.69
C MET A 111 -4.87 2.33 19.99
N LEU A 112 -3.96 3.30 19.99
CA LEU A 112 -3.24 3.73 21.18
C LEU A 112 -4.17 4.41 22.20
N ASP A 113 -3.63 4.72 23.38
CA ASP A 113 -4.36 5.52 24.36
C ASP A 113 -4.78 6.89 23.80
N GLN A 114 -5.90 7.42 24.29
CA GLN A 114 -6.47 8.68 23.79
C GLN A 114 -5.46 9.82 23.84
N ARG A 115 -4.61 9.87 24.83
CA ARG A 115 -3.59 10.92 24.97
C ARG A 115 -2.59 10.89 23.82
N ALA A 116 -2.12 9.71 23.41
CA ALA A 116 -1.24 9.58 22.25
C ALA A 116 -1.95 9.98 20.95
N VAL A 117 -3.21 9.58 20.83
CA VAL A 117 -4.05 9.92 19.68
C VAL A 117 -4.26 11.43 19.58
N ASP A 118 -4.50 12.13 20.71
CA ASP A 118 -4.68 13.58 20.75
C ASP A 118 -3.37 14.32 20.39
N GLU A 119 -2.21 13.81 20.81
CA GLU A 119 -0.90 14.34 20.43
C GLU A 119 -0.66 14.23 18.92
N ILE A 120 -1.03 13.08 18.31
CA ILE A 120 -0.94 12.89 16.87
C ILE A 120 -1.91 13.82 16.13
N ALA A 121 -3.15 13.96 16.63
CA ALA A 121 -4.18 14.82 16.06
C ALA A 121 -3.74 16.29 16.05
N ALA A 122 -3.11 16.76 17.12
CA ALA A 122 -2.62 18.13 17.22
C ALA A 122 -1.58 18.47 16.13
N ASN A 123 -0.84 17.48 15.63
CA ASN A 123 0.13 17.63 14.53
C ASN A 123 -0.50 17.44 13.13
N ALA A 124 -1.77 17.07 13.03
CA ALA A 124 -2.42 16.87 11.73
C ALA A 124 -2.63 18.16 10.96
N ALA A 125 -2.87 19.27 11.66
CA ALA A 125 -3.09 20.58 11.05
C ALA A 125 -1.77 21.16 10.50
N GLY A 126 -1.73 21.39 9.18
CA GLY A 126 -0.58 22.00 8.51
C GLY A 126 0.57 21.03 8.19
N HIS A 127 0.49 19.76 8.57
CA HIS A 127 1.51 18.76 8.18
C HIS A 127 1.34 18.33 6.73
N ALA A 128 2.45 18.28 5.98
CA ALA A 128 2.51 17.77 4.62
C ALA A 128 3.10 16.36 4.63
N GLY A 129 2.31 15.36 4.23
CA GLY A 129 2.72 13.96 4.20
C GLY A 129 1.91 13.06 5.15
N PRO A 130 2.31 11.77 5.29
CA PRO A 130 1.70 10.86 6.23
C PRO A 130 2.04 11.25 7.68
N LEU A 131 1.06 11.19 8.58
CA LEU A 131 1.27 11.52 10.00
C LEU A 131 2.04 10.46 10.75
N VAL A 132 1.74 9.19 10.48
CA VAL A 132 2.34 8.04 11.14
C VAL A 132 2.74 7.03 10.07
N VAL A 133 3.98 6.55 10.16
CA VAL A 133 4.47 5.45 9.32
C VAL A 133 4.75 4.21 10.19
N GLY A 134 4.57 3.02 9.62
CA GLY A 134 4.93 1.77 10.29
C GLY A 134 6.34 1.32 9.89
N ALA A 135 7.11 0.83 10.85
CA ALA A 135 8.38 0.16 10.58
C ALA A 135 8.47 -1.14 11.40
N SER A 136 8.65 -2.27 10.72
CA SER A 136 8.74 -3.61 11.34
C SER A 136 7.63 -3.92 12.36
N VAL A 137 6.42 -3.38 12.19
CA VAL A 137 5.31 -3.54 13.16
C VAL A 137 4.94 -5.01 13.36
N PHE A 138 4.97 -5.79 12.27
CA PHE A 138 4.61 -7.21 12.27
C PHE A 138 5.78 -8.14 11.91
N ALA A 139 7.01 -7.62 11.88
CA ALA A 139 8.20 -8.42 11.59
C ALA A 139 8.56 -9.34 12.76
N THR A 140 9.36 -10.38 12.48
CA THR A 140 9.90 -11.25 13.51
C THR A 140 11.05 -10.61 14.27
N THR A 141 11.80 -9.71 13.63
CA THR A 141 12.86 -8.94 14.27
C THR A 141 12.36 -7.52 14.53
N VAL A 142 12.24 -7.17 15.78
CA VAL A 142 11.71 -5.89 16.27
C VAL A 142 12.65 -5.30 17.33
N GLY A 143 12.35 -4.10 17.81
CA GLY A 143 13.09 -3.50 18.92
C GLY A 143 12.85 -4.20 20.25
N ALA A 144 13.69 -3.91 21.24
CA ALA A 144 13.55 -4.39 22.61
C ALA A 144 12.95 -3.30 23.50
N GLY A 145 12.00 -3.68 24.35
CA GLY A 145 11.38 -2.83 25.37
C GLY A 145 11.63 -3.36 26.77
N ARG A 146 12.02 -2.48 27.67
CA ARG A 146 12.20 -2.79 29.10
C ARG A 146 11.25 -1.93 29.92
N ARG A 147 10.42 -2.57 30.75
CA ARG A 147 9.49 -1.90 31.64
C ARG A 147 10.22 -1.02 32.66
N VAL A 148 9.73 0.20 32.86
CA VAL A 148 10.17 1.15 33.88
C VAL A 148 8.96 1.86 34.50
N ASP A 149 9.18 2.64 35.53
CA ASP A 149 8.09 3.44 36.13
C ASP A 149 7.53 4.45 35.11
N GLY A 150 6.21 4.40 34.91
CA GLY A 150 5.47 5.28 33.99
C GLY A 150 5.66 5.01 32.50
N GLY A 151 6.38 3.93 32.10
CA GLY A 151 6.57 3.64 30.68
C GLY A 151 7.57 2.53 30.36
N TRP A 152 8.20 2.69 29.22
CA TRP A 152 9.13 1.71 28.64
C TRP A 152 10.40 2.39 28.16
N MET A 153 11.54 1.75 28.38
CA MET A 153 12.78 2.09 27.70
C MET A 153 12.90 1.22 26.46
N VAL A 154 12.93 1.85 25.29
CA VAL A 154 12.87 1.17 23.98
C VAL A 154 14.13 1.48 23.18
N LYS A 155 14.72 0.46 22.55
CA LYS A 155 15.82 0.57 21.59
C LYS A 155 15.69 -0.46 20.49
N GLY A 156 16.29 -0.20 19.34
CA GLY A 156 16.28 -1.17 18.24
C GLY A 156 16.62 -0.59 16.88
N LYS A 157 16.57 -1.47 15.90
CA LYS A 157 16.61 -1.12 14.48
C LYS A 157 15.40 -1.75 13.79
N TRP A 158 14.62 -0.91 13.14
CA TRP A 158 13.39 -1.31 12.45
C TRP A 158 13.55 -1.06 10.95
N ALA A 159 13.33 -2.08 10.15
CA ALA A 159 13.40 -1.98 8.70
C ALA A 159 12.08 -1.45 8.10
N PHE A 160 12.17 -0.98 6.87
CA PHE A 160 11.03 -0.64 6.02
C PHE A 160 10.12 0.45 6.59
N GLY A 161 10.70 1.52 7.13
CA GLY A 161 9.98 2.73 7.56
C GLY A 161 9.51 3.59 6.37
N SER A 162 8.67 3.03 5.50
CA SER A 162 8.22 3.71 4.29
C SER A 162 7.60 5.06 4.60
N GLY A 163 8.05 6.12 3.92
CA GLY A 163 7.59 7.49 4.13
C GLY A 163 8.23 8.20 5.33
N CYS A 164 9.22 7.59 6.02
CA CYS A 164 9.77 8.10 7.27
C CYS A 164 10.40 9.50 7.18
N ARG A 165 10.86 9.93 6.01
CA ARG A 165 11.41 11.29 5.82
C ARG A 165 10.35 12.38 5.89
N HIS A 166 9.07 12.02 5.71
CA HIS A 166 7.93 12.96 5.68
C HIS A 166 6.91 12.71 6.79
N ALA A 167 7.25 11.90 7.81
CA ALA A 167 6.34 11.61 8.91
C ALA A 167 6.91 12.10 10.25
N PRO A 168 6.10 12.76 11.09
CA PRO A 168 6.51 13.17 12.43
C PRO A 168 6.54 12.01 13.43
N TYR A 169 5.85 10.90 13.12
CA TYR A 169 5.74 9.75 14.01
C TYR A 169 6.03 8.44 13.28
N ALA A 170 6.63 7.48 14.01
CA ALA A 170 6.80 6.11 13.56
C ALA A 170 6.19 5.14 14.58
N LEU A 171 5.32 4.23 14.10
CA LEU A 171 4.82 3.10 14.86
C LEU A 171 5.79 1.94 14.66
N VAL A 172 6.40 1.44 15.75
CA VAL A 172 7.45 0.42 15.71
C VAL A 172 7.08 -0.79 16.56
N GLY A 173 7.49 -1.99 16.11
CA GLY A 173 7.29 -3.22 16.88
C GLY A 173 8.33 -3.36 17.99
N VAL A 174 7.91 -3.90 19.14
CA VAL A 174 8.74 -4.07 20.32
C VAL A 174 8.50 -5.45 20.93
N GLU A 175 9.59 -6.17 21.27
CA GLU A 175 9.56 -7.34 22.14
C GLU A 175 9.90 -6.94 23.56
N PHE A 176 9.21 -7.53 24.53
CA PHE A 176 9.41 -7.25 25.95
C PHE A 176 9.21 -8.51 26.82
N ASP A 177 9.58 -8.44 28.09
CA ASP A 177 9.44 -9.57 29.01
C ASP A 177 7.98 -9.99 29.16
N PRO A 178 7.61 -11.26 28.86
CA PRO A 178 6.25 -11.79 29.01
C PRO A 178 5.67 -11.66 30.41
N ALA A 179 6.48 -11.41 31.43
CA ALA A 179 5.99 -11.10 32.78
C ALA A 179 5.15 -9.81 32.83
N HIS A 180 5.21 -8.96 31.79
CA HIS A 180 4.51 -7.69 31.71
C HIS A 180 3.40 -7.66 30.67
N GLY A 181 3.06 -8.79 30.02
CA GLY A 181 2.01 -8.89 29.01
C GLY A 181 2.24 -10.01 28.00
N SER A 182 1.83 -9.81 26.72
CA SER A 182 1.96 -10.84 25.67
C SER A 182 3.41 -11.08 25.20
N GLY A 183 4.34 -10.25 25.61
CA GLY A 183 5.74 -10.25 25.14
C GLY A 183 5.95 -9.50 23.83
N ARG A 184 4.91 -9.03 23.15
CA ARG A 184 4.98 -8.26 21.91
C ARG A 184 4.05 -7.07 21.95
N GLY A 185 4.56 -5.93 21.55
CA GLY A 185 3.82 -4.69 21.50
C GLY A 185 4.24 -3.80 20.34
N VAL A 186 3.58 -2.66 20.27
CA VAL A 186 3.94 -1.55 19.39
C VAL A 186 4.02 -0.27 20.19
N CYS A 187 4.88 0.65 19.78
CA CYS A 187 4.90 1.98 20.36
C CYS A 187 5.09 3.04 19.29
N VAL A 188 4.68 4.27 19.61
CA VAL A 188 4.91 5.43 18.75
C VAL A 188 6.15 6.18 19.23
N LEU A 189 7.08 6.38 18.31
CA LEU A 189 8.26 7.23 18.47
C LEU A 189 8.05 8.54 17.69
N GLU A 190 8.48 9.65 18.28
CA GLU A 190 8.56 10.95 17.60
C GLU A 190 9.82 11.00 16.73
N ARG A 191 9.81 11.86 15.71
CA ARG A 191 10.90 12.01 14.76
C ARG A 191 12.27 12.27 15.40
N GLY A 192 12.31 12.89 16.56
CA GLY A 192 13.55 13.14 17.33
C GLY A 192 14.07 11.97 18.15
N GLN A 193 13.31 10.87 18.27
CA GLN A 193 13.65 9.71 19.09
C GLN A 193 14.35 8.59 18.32
N TYR A 194 14.51 8.73 17.01
CA TYR A 194 15.20 7.76 16.15
C TYR A 194 15.97 8.46 15.03
N GLU A 195 16.99 7.77 14.54
CA GLU A 195 17.74 8.11 13.34
C GLU A 195 17.15 7.39 12.14
N ILE A 196 17.09 8.06 10.97
CA ILE A 196 16.79 7.42 9.69
C ILE A 196 18.12 6.94 9.10
N VAL A 197 18.24 5.63 8.92
CA VAL A 197 19.43 5.00 8.35
C VAL A 197 19.40 5.18 6.83
N ASP A 198 20.53 5.55 6.23
CA ASP A 198 20.64 5.67 4.77
C ASP A 198 20.94 4.30 4.14
N ASP A 199 19.94 3.40 4.15
CA ASP A 199 20.03 2.01 3.69
C ASP A 199 19.01 1.64 2.59
N TRP A 200 18.24 2.63 2.06
CA TRP A 200 17.24 2.39 1.03
C TRP A 200 17.79 2.57 -0.39
N HIS A 201 18.69 1.65 -0.82
CA HIS A 201 19.31 1.64 -2.15
C HIS A 201 18.75 0.46 -2.96
N VAL A 202 17.65 0.67 -3.65
CA VAL A 202 16.84 -0.40 -4.26
C VAL A 202 16.57 -0.16 -5.74
N MET A 203 16.31 -1.24 -6.47
CA MET A 203 16.07 -1.19 -7.91
C MET A 203 14.69 -0.63 -8.30
N GLY A 204 13.71 -0.65 -7.41
CA GLY A 204 12.35 -0.19 -7.65
C GLY A 204 11.70 0.30 -6.36
N LEU A 205 10.64 1.11 -6.45
CA LEU A 205 10.06 1.84 -5.33
C LEU A 205 11.09 2.69 -4.57
N ALA A 206 12.12 3.16 -5.25
CA ALA A 206 13.22 3.88 -4.62
C ALA A 206 12.74 5.19 -3.98
N GLY A 207 11.77 5.88 -4.59
CA GLY A 207 11.18 7.11 -4.06
C GLY A 207 10.32 6.94 -2.81
N THR A 208 10.21 5.73 -2.22
CA THR A 208 9.32 5.46 -1.08
C THR A 208 9.90 5.81 0.28
N SER A 209 11.18 6.18 0.36
CA SER A 209 11.85 6.43 1.65
C SER A 209 11.62 5.30 2.68
N SER A 210 11.75 4.04 2.22
CA SER A 210 11.54 2.86 3.09
C SER A 210 12.79 2.51 3.90
N ASN A 211 13.46 3.54 4.39
CA ASN A 211 14.69 3.45 5.17
C ASN A 211 14.50 2.71 6.49
N GLY A 212 15.57 2.15 7.02
CA GLY A 212 15.64 1.68 8.39
C GLY A 212 15.54 2.83 9.39
N LEU A 213 14.88 2.56 10.52
CA LEU A 213 14.84 3.45 11.68
C LEU A 213 15.70 2.84 12.80
N LYS A 214 16.41 3.67 13.55
CA LYS A 214 17.36 3.19 14.56
C LYS A 214 17.32 4.06 15.82
N ALA A 215 17.24 3.41 16.96
CA ALA A 215 17.51 4.01 18.28
C ALA A 215 18.57 3.14 18.97
N ASP A 216 19.83 3.55 18.94
CA ASP A 216 20.94 2.82 19.55
C ASP A 216 20.90 2.89 21.08
N GLU A 217 20.57 4.09 21.58
CA GLU A 217 20.35 4.32 22.99
C GLU A 217 18.88 4.06 23.36
N GLU A 218 18.65 3.64 24.61
CA GLU A 218 17.29 3.48 25.12
C GLU A 218 16.57 4.84 25.13
N VAL A 219 15.41 4.91 24.47
CA VAL A 219 14.51 6.07 24.51
C VAL A 219 13.31 5.78 25.40
N PHE A 220 12.93 6.75 26.22
CA PHE A 220 11.74 6.63 27.06
C PHE A 220 10.47 6.79 26.23
N VAL A 221 9.57 5.83 26.37
CA VAL A 221 8.23 5.81 25.78
C VAL A 221 7.22 5.73 26.92
N PRO A 222 6.39 6.75 27.15
CA PRO A 222 5.39 6.70 28.21
C PRO A 222 4.32 5.65 27.90
N ASP A 223 3.66 5.12 28.94
CA ASP A 223 2.67 4.05 28.82
C ASP A 223 1.58 4.31 27.78
N TYR A 224 1.10 5.53 27.70
CA TYR A 224 0.04 5.90 26.77
C TYR A 224 0.46 5.85 25.28
N ARG A 225 1.76 5.79 24.96
CA ARG A 225 2.30 5.61 23.60
C ARG A 225 2.71 4.17 23.29
N PHE A 226 2.43 3.23 24.18
CA PHE A 226 2.71 1.81 24.04
C PHE A 226 1.39 1.02 24.07
N MET A 227 1.31 -0.06 23.27
CA MET A 227 0.18 -0.98 23.25
C MET A 227 0.70 -2.41 23.16
N ASP A 228 0.25 -3.29 24.04
CA ASP A 228 0.42 -4.73 23.91
C ASP A 228 -0.44 -5.25 22.75
N LEU A 229 0.12 -6.08 21.86
CA LEU A 229 -0.64 -6.64 20.74
C LEU A 229 -1.84 -7.50 21.17
N ALA A 230 -1.82 -8.05 22.38
CA ALA A 230 -2.98 -8.75 22.94
C ALA A 230 -4.20 -7.83 23.16
N GLU A 231 -3.99 -6.51 23.28
CA GLU A 231 -5.06 -5.53 23.47
C GLU A 231 -5.77 -5.16 22.15
N VAL A 232 -5.20 -5.50 20.98
CA VAL A 232 -5.72 -5.06 19.66
C VAL A 232 -7.22 -5.29 19.50
N PRO A 233 -7.84 -6.46 19.86
CA PRO A 233 -9.27 -6.64 19.68
C PRO A 233 -10.11 -5.62 20.47
N ALA A 234 -9.76 -5.38 21.75
CA ALA A 234 -10.47 -4.41 22.60
C ALA A 234 -10.26 -2.97 22.13
N ARG A 235 -9.04 -2.64 21.68
CA ARG A 235 -8.71 -1.30 21.15
C ARG A 235 -9.44 -1.01 19.84
N LEU A 236 -9.65 -2.01 19.00
CA LEU A 236 -10.46 -1.86 17.78
C LEU A 236 -11.92 -1.50 18.10
N GLU A 237 -12.53 -2.13 19.07
CA GLU A 237 -13.90 -1.76 19.51
C GLU A 237 -13.93 -0.32 20.01
N THR A 238 -12.97 0.12 20.82
CA THR A 238 -12.85 1.52 21.25
C THR A 238 -12.75 2.48 20.06
N VAL A 239 -11.99 2.14 19.03
CA VAL A 239 -11.87 2.97 17.80
C VAL A 239 -13.21 3.04 17.06
N ARG A 240 -13.93 1.91 16.97
CA ARG A 240 -15.27 1.82 16.32
C ARG A 240 -16.30 2.68 17.03
N GLU A 241 -16.27 2.71 18.37
CA GLU A 241 -17.18 3.54 19.19
C GLU A 241 -16.85 5.04 19.09
N ARG A 242 -15.56 5.35 18.94
CA ARG A 242 -15.05 6.73 18.98
C ARG A 242 -15.22 7.48 17.67
N TYR A 243 -15.04 6.81 16.53
CA TYR A 243 -14.97 7.47 15.23
C TYR A 243 -16.08 7.03 14.28
N SER A 244 -16.58 8.00 13.54
CA SER A 244 -17.57 7.78 12.50
C SER A 244 -16.93 7.50 11.14
N GLY A 245 -17.67 6.77 10.29
CA GLY A 245 -17.26 6.50 8.92
C GLY A 245 -16.87 5.03 8.67
N LEU A 246 -16.87 4.66 7.40
CA LEU A 246 -16.73 3.27 6.99
C LEU A 246 -15.35 2.69 7.32
N ALA A 247 -14.30 3.54 7.30
CA ALA A 247 -12.95 3.16 7.72
C ALA A 247 -12.89 2.54 9.13
N PHE A 248 -13.79 2.92 10.03
CA PHE A 248 -13.77 2.53 11.44
C PHE A 248 -14.79 1.44 11.79
N ARG A 249 -15.60 0.97 10.83
CA ARG A 249 -16.61 -0.10 11.02
C ARG A 249 -16.10 -1.49 10.67
N GLN A 250 -14.87 -1.60 10.17
CA GLN A 250 -14.28 -2.86 9.73
C GLN A 250 -13.85 -3.72 10.92
N SER A 251 -14.10 -5.04 10.86
CA SER A 251 -13.59 -6.01 11.84
C SER A 251 -12.06 -6.13 11.79
N GLY A 252 -11.45 -6.74 12.81
CA GLY A 252 -10.00 -6.97 12.84
C GLY A 252 -9.46 -7.66 11.59
N PRO A 253 -10.02 -8.81 11.16
CA PRO A 253 -9.64 -9.45 9.90
C PRO A 253 -9.82 -8.55 8.67
N ALA A 254 -10.93 -7.80 8.59
CA ALA A 254 -11.17 -6.87 7.49
C ALA A 254 -10.10 -5.76 7.39
N LEU A 255 -9.52 -5.34 8.51
CA LEU A 255 -8.40 -4.39 8.50
C LEU A 255 -7.18 -4.92 7.76
N LEU A 256 -6.81 -6.18 7.95
CA LEU A 256 -5.70 -6.82 7.25
C LEU A 256 -6.01 -6.96 5.75
N LEU A 257 -7.26 -7.27 5.40
CA LEU A 257 -7.70 -7.29 4.01
C LEU A 257 -7.61 -5.90 3.37
N VAL A 258 -7.97 -4.82 4.09
CA VAL A 258 -7.83 -3.45 3.58
C VAL A 258 -6.37 -3.07 3.35
N VAL A 259 -5.44 -3.52 4.21
CA VAL A 259 -4.01 -3.34 3.99
C VAL A 259 -3.58 -4.05 2.71
N SER A 260 -3.98 -5.29 2.51
CA SER A 260 -3.67 -6.06 1.29
C SER A 260 -4.29 -5.44 0.04
N LEU A 261 -5.57 -5.04 0.08
CA LEU A 261 -6.28 -4.35 -1.00
C LEU A 261 -5.59 -3.04 -1.38
N SER A 262 -5.20 -2.25 -0.39
CA SER A 262 -4.49 -0.98 -0.61
C SER A 262 -3.11 -1.18 -1.22
N GLY A 263 -2.39 -2.23 -0.80
CA GLY A 263 -1.09 -2.61 -1.37
C GLY A 263 -1.20 -3.03 -2.84
N VAL A 264 -2.14 -3.93 -3.18
CA VAL A 264 -2.31 -4.39 -4.58
C VAL A 264 -2.92 -3.31 -5.48
N ALA A 265 -3.64 -2.33 -4.93
CA ALA A 265 -4.11 -1.17 -5.68
C ALA A 265 -2.95 -0.37 -6.29
N VAL A 266 -1.78 -0.34 -5.63
CA VAL A 266 -0.57 0.28 -6.18
C VAL A 266 -0.13 -0.43 -7.47
N THR A 267 -0.09 -1.77 -7.47
CA THR A 267 0.29 -2.52 -8.68
C THR A 267 -0.73 -2.35 -9.80
N LEU A 268 -2.02 -2.31 -9.47
CA LEU A 268 -3.09 -2.05 -10.45
C LEU A 268 -2.91 -0.69 -11.12
N GLY A 269 -2.63 0.36 -10.35
CA GLY A 269 -2.39 1.70 -10.87
C GLY A 269 -1.14 1.76 -11.75
N MET A 270 -0.04 1.15 -11.33
CA MET A 270 1.18 1.04 -12.14
C MET A 270 0.92 0.35 -13.49
N ALA A 271 0.11 -0.72 -13.51
CA ALA A 271 -0.25 -1.41 -14.75
C ALA A 271 -1.11 -0.53 -15.68
N ARG A 272 -2.06 0.24 -15.13
CA ARG A 272 -2.84 1.24 -15.87
C ARG A 272 -1.94 2.35 -16.43
N GLY A 273 -1.00 2.86 -15.63
CA GLY A 273 0.01 3.85 -16.03
C GLY A 273 0.94 3.34 -17.14
N ALA A 274 1.40 2.10 -17.04
CA ALA A 274 2.23 1.45 -18.05
C ALA A 274 1.48 1.26 -19.37
N LEU A 275 0.21 0.85 -19.33
CA LEU A 275 -0.63 0.74 -20.54
C LEU A 275 -0.86 2.11 -21.18
N ALA A 276 -1.12 3.15 -20.41
CA ALA A 276 -1.26 4.52 -20.93
C ALA A 276 0.03 5.00 -21.60
N ALA A 277 1.18 4.78 -20.98
CA ALA A 277 2.49 5.11 -21.56
C ALA A 277 2.81 4.29 -22.82
N PHE A 278 2.38 3.02 -22.87
CA PHE A 278 2.50 2.17 -24.05
C PHE A 278 1.67 2.72 -25.23
N ILE A 279 0.40 3.04 -25.00
CA ILE A 279 -0.52 3.61 -26.02
C ILE A 279 0.05 4.93 -26.55
N GLU A 280 0.61 5.77 -25.70
CA GLU A 280 1.22 7.03 -26.10
C GLU A 280 2.49 6.84 -26.95
N GLN A 281 3.32 5.84 -26.64
CA GLN A 281 4.63 5.65 -27.27
C GLN A 281 4.56 4.84 -28.57
N ALA A 282 3.68 3.85 -28.69
CA ALA A 282 3.61 2.93 -29.82
C ALA A 282 3.48 3.65 -31.19
N PRO A 283 2.62 4.66 -31.36
CA PRO A 283 2.50 5.38 -32.65
C PRO A 283 3.72 6.25 -32.98
N LYS A 284 4.52 6.64 -31.99
CA LYS A 284 5.69 7.53 -32.17
C LYS A 284 6.97 6.78 -32.48
N ARG A 285 6.97 5.43 -32.42
CA ARG A 285 8.14 4.57 -32.58
C ARG A 285 8.18 3.88 -33.91
N LYS A 286 9.34 3.80 -34.53
CA LYS A 286 9.58 2.95 -35.71
C LYS A 286 10.08 1.60 -35.26
N PRO A 287 9.55 0.48 -35.80
CA PRO A 287 10.05 -0.85 -35.51
C PRO A 287 11.43 -1.06 -36.16
N PHE A 288 12.32 -1.76 -35.46
CA PHE A 288 13.63 -2.07 -35.98
C PHE A 288 13.56 -3.13 -37.07
N ASN A 289 13.98 -2.77 -38.28
CA ASN A 289 14.06 -3.65 -39.46
C ASN A 289 12.77 -4.43 -39.82
N LEU A 290 11.60 -3.85 -39.52
CA LEU A 290 10.31 -4.44 -39.88
C LEU A 290 9.54 -3.50 -40.83
N PRO A 291 8.70 -4.08 -41.75
CA PRO A 291 8.04 -3.32 -42.81
C PRO A 291 6.78 -2.59 -42.36
N TYR A 292 6.76 -2.06 -41.15
CA TYR A 292 5.64 -1.30 -40.62
C TYR A 292 6.00 0.18 -40.43
N PRO A 293 5.07 1.11 -40.70
CA PRO A 293 5.31 2.55 -40.52
C PRO A 293 5.64 2.91 -39.07
N THR A 294 4.88 2.35 -38.11
CA THR A 294 5.08 2.54 -36.67
C THR A 294 4.96 1.21 -35.92
N VAL A 295 5.38 1.20 -34.68
CA VAL A 295 5.19 0.06 -33.77
C VAL A 295 3.68 -0.22 -33.56
N ALA A 296 2.86 0.82 -33.57
CA ALA A 296 1.40 0.68 -33.44
C ALA A 296 0.75 -0.06 -34.61
N ASP A 297 1.40 -0.14 -35.78
CA ASP A 297 0.87 -0.87 -36.95
C ASP A 297 1.13 -2.39 -36.91
N MET A 298 1.93 -2.85 -35.93
CA MET A 298 2.33 -4.26 -35.84
C MET A 298 1.23 -5.13 -35.21
N PRO A 299 0.79 -6.24 -35.88
CA PRO A 299 -0.22 -7.15 -35.29
C PRO A 299 0.17 -7.71 -33.92
N SER A 300 1.45 -7.97 -33.68
CA SER A 300 1.95 -8.42 -32.38
C SER A 300 1.74 -7.40 -31.28
N VAL A 301 1.78 -6.12 -31.59
CA VAL A 301 1.53 -5.00 -30.66
C VAL A 301 0.03 -4.90 -30.32
N HIS A 302 -0.84 -5.15 -31.29
CA HIS A 302 -2.29 -5.23 -31.06
C HIS A 302 -2.63 -6.36 -30.07
N VAL A 303 -2.03 -7.55 -30.27
CA VAL A 303 -2.20 -8.71 -29.37
C VAL A 303 -1.68 -8.39 -27.96
N ALA A 304 -0.50 -7.79 -27.86
CA ALA A 304 0.09 -7.44 -26.58
C ALA A 304 -0.76 -6.41 -25.80
N ALA A 305 -1.25 -5.37 -26.48
CA ALA A 305 -2.14 -4.37 -25.89
C ALA A 305 -3.46 -4.99 -25.40
N GLY A 306 -4.08 -5.86 -26.22
CA GLY A 306 -5.30 -6.56 -25.86
C GLY A 306 -5.13 -7.50 -24.67
N ARG A 307 -4.01 -8.25 -24.62
CA ARG A 307 -3.67 -9.12 -23.47
C ARG A 307 -3.44 -8.32 -22.20
N ALA A 308 -2.64 -7.25 -22.27
CA ALA A 308 -2.37 -6.39 -21.12
C ALA A 308 -3.68 -5.79 -20.58
N ARG A 309 -4.55 -5.32 -21.46
CA ARG A 309 -5.87 -4.80 -21.08
C ARG A 309 -6.70 -5.87 -20.36
N ALA A 310 -6.79 -7.09 -20.90
CA ALA A 310 -7.54 -8.18 -20.27
C ALA A 310 -6.99 -8.55 -18.89
N MET A 311 -5.65 -8.59 -18.72
CA MET A 311 -5.01 -8.87 -17.43
C MET A 311 -5.33 -7.77 -16.40
N ILE A 312 -5.25 -6.50 -16.80
CA ILE A 312 -5.54 -5.35 -15.93
C ILE A 312 -7.02 -5.34 -15.52
N ASP A 313 -7.94 -5.57 -16.47
CA ASP A 313 -9.38 -5.57 -16.18
C ASP A 313 -9.77 -6.74 -15.27
N THR A 314 -9.16 -7.91 -15.45
CA THR A 314 -9.35 -9.08 -14.57
C THR A 314 -8.85 -8.78 -13.16
N ALA A 315 -7.66 -8.20 -13.03
CA ALA A 315 -7.11 -7.81 -11.74
C ALA A 315 -8.00 -6.74 -11.06
N ALA A 316 -8.44 -5.74 -11.81
CA ALA A 316 -9.35 -4.71 -11.32
C ALA A 316 -10.66 -5.30 -10.78
N ALA A 317 -11.29 -6.21 -11.53
CA ALA A 317 -12.53 -6.85 -11.11
C ALA A 317 -12.39 -7.62 -9.78
N VAL A 318 -11.27 -8.31 -9.58
CA VAL A 318 -10.97 -9.01 -8.32
C VAL A 318 -10.75 -8.02 -7.17
N ILE A 319 -9.87 -7.03 -7.36
CA ILE A 319 -9.49 -6.07 -6.32
C ILE A 319 -10.69 -5.20 -5.92
N GLU A 320 -11.38 -4.62 -6.88
CA GLU A 320 -12.52 -3.73 -6.67
C GLU A 320 -13.74 -4.49 -6.12
N GLY A 321 -13.95 -5.74 -6.56
CA GLY A 321 -15.01 -6.61 -6.07
C GLY A 321 -14.83 -6.92 -4.58
N TRP A 322 -13.63 -7.32 -4.15
CA TRP A 322 -13.36 -7.59 -2.74
C TRP A 322 -13.36 -6.33 -1.88
N ALA A 323 -12.89 -5.19 -2.41
CA ALA A 323 -12.98 -3.93 -1.70
C ALA A 323 -14.44 -3.53 -1.42
N SER A 324 -15.33 -3.72 -2.41
CA SER A 324 -16.77 -3.47 -2.24
C SER A 324 -17.42 -4.43 -1.24
N GLU A 325 -17.01 -5.70 -1.22
CA GLU A 325 -17.52 -6.69 -0.26
C GLU A 325 -17.05 -6.36 1.17
N VAL A 326 -15.81 -5.90 1.34
CA VAL A 326 -15.31 -5.44 2.66
C VAL A 326 -16.18 -4.31 3.19
N ASP A 327 -16.50 -3.33 2.35
CA ASP A 327 -17.34 -2.21 2.73
C ASP A 327 -18.79 -2.63 3.04
N ALA A 328 -19.38 -3.49 2.20
CA ALA A 328 -20.74 -3.99 2.42
C ALA A 328 -20.85 -4.80 3.73
N ARG A 329 -19.83 -5.59 4.08
CA ARG A 329 -19.81 -6.31 5.37
C ARG A 329 -19.60 -5.39 6.55
N ALA A 330 -18.78 -4.36 6.41
CA ALA A 330 -18.61 -3.35 7.45
C ALA A 330 -19.92 -2.60 7.75
N GLU A 331 -20.73 -2.30 6.72
CA GLU A 331 -22.07 -1.71 6.89
C GLU A 331 -23.03 -2.65 7.62
N GLN A 332 -22.90 -3.96 7.39
CA GLN A 332 -23.75 -5.01 7.98
C GLN A 332 -23.23 -5.54 9.32
N ASP A 333 -22.13 -5.02 9.82
CA ASP A 333 -21.42 -5.51 11.02
C ASP A 333 -21.06 -7.02 10.92
N ARG A 334 -20.59 -7.45 9.74
CA ARG A 334 -20.17 -8.82 9.44
C ARG A 334 -18.68 -8.91 9.25
N GLY A 335 -18.07 -9.97 9.80
CA GLY A 335 -16.66 -10.28 9.64
C GLY A 335 -16.37 -11.22 8.46
N PHE A 336 -15.13 -11.68 8.40
CA PHE A 336 -14.61 -12.71 7.48
C PHE A 336 -14.13 -13.91 8.28
N GLY A 337 -14.34 -15.12 7.74
CA GLY A 337 -13.76 -16.33 8.29
C GLY A 337 -12.34 -16.57 7.76
N PRO A 338 -11.53 -17.40 8.47
CA PRO A 338 -10.14 -17.65 8.10
C PRO A 338 -9.95 -18.25 6.69
N ASP A 339 -10.92 -19.07 6.24
CA ASP A 339 -10.87 -19.66 4.90
C ASP A 339 -11.17 -18.63 3.82
N GLU A 340 -12.12 -17.73 4.06
CA GLU A 340 -12.41 -16.63 3.16
C GLU A 340 -11.23 -15.67 3.06
N GLU A 341 -10.61 -15.29 4.18
CA GLU A 341 -9.42 -14.44 4.21
C GLU A 341 -8.29 -15.02 3.37
N SER A 342 -8.03 -16.32 3.51
CA SER A 342 -7.01 -17.04 2.74
C SER A 342 -7.31 -17.02 1.23
N GLN A 343 -8.57 -17.22 0.83
CA GLN A 343 -8.99 -17.16 -0.57
C GLN A 343 -8.88 -15.73 -1.14
N ILE A 344 -9.28 -14.73 -0.36
CA ILE A 344 -9.20 -13.34 -0.76
C ILE A 344 -7.74 -12.93 -0.96
N THR A 345 -6.87 -13.20 0.02
CA THR A 345 -5.46 -12.83 -0.05
C THR A 345 -4.73 -13.51 -1.19
N LEU A 346 -5.03 -14.79 -1.48
CA LEU A 346 -4.53 -15.48 -2.67
C LEU A 346 -5.00 -14.80 -3.96
N GLY A 347 -6.31 -14.48 -4.06
CA GLY A 347 -6.88 -13.79 -5.22
C GLY A 347 -6.23 -12.42 -5.47
N LEU A 348 -5.98 -11.66 -4.40
CA LEU A 348 -5.30 -10.37 -4.47
C LEU A 348 -3.84 -10.50 -4.90
N ALA A 349 -3.09 -11.46 -4.35
CA ALA A 349 -1.71 -11.73 -4.75
C ALA A 349 -1.63 -12.15 -6.23
N TYR A 350 -2.57 -12.98 -6.70
CA TYR A 350 -2.66 -13.37 -8.11
C TYR A 350 -3.01 -12.18 -9.00
N ALA A 351 -3.97 -11.33 -8.60
CA ALA A 351 -4.30 -10.10 -9.32
C ALA A 351 -3.09 -9.17 -9.47
N SER A 352 -2.28 -9.04 -8.41
CA SER A 352 -1.01 -8.28 -8.46
C SER A 352 -0.02 -8.88 -9.45
N SER A 353 0.10 -10.20 -9.52
CA SER A 353 0.98 -10.89 -10.48
C SER A 353 0.50 -10.70 -11.94
N LEU A 354 -0.82 -10.64 -12.18
CA LEU A 354 -1.37 -10.29 -13.49
C LEU A 354 -0.96 -8.87 -13.92
N CYS A 355 -1.03 -7.90 -13.00
CA CYS A 355 -0.60 -6.53 -13.27
C CYS A 355 0.89 -6.46 -13.64
N GLU A 356 1.77 -7.13 -12.88
CA GLU A 356 3.20 -7.23 -13.21
C GLU A 356 3.43 -7.89 -14.57
N GLY A 357 2.72 -8.98 -14.85
CA GLY A 357 2.75 -9.66 -16.15
C GLY A 357 2.36 -8.76 -17.30
N ALA A 358 1.33 -7.93 -17.13
CA ALA A 358 0.90 -6.94 -18.12
C ALA A 358 1.99 -5.89 -18.37
N ILE A 359 2.57 -5.29 -17.32
CA ILE A 359 3.65 -4.30 -17.43
C ILE A 359 4.86 -4.88 -18.18
N ASN A 360 5.31 -6.08 -17.79
CA ASN A 360 6.45 -6.75 -18.40
C ASN A 360 6.18 -7.12 -19.87
N GLY A 361 4.95 -7.51 -20.20
CA GLY A 361 4.52 -7.79 -21.58
C GLY A 361 4.58 -6.54 -22.45
N LEU A 362 4.05 -5.41 -21.98
CA LEU A 362 4.09 -4.12 -22.64
C LEU A 362 5.54 -3.63 -22.87
N GLN A 363 6.38 -3.72 -21.84
CA GLN A 363 7.79 -3.33 -21.93
C GLN A 363 8.53 -4.11 -23.02
N ARG A 364 8.42 -5.45 -23.00
CA ARG A 364 9.07 -6.30 -24.00
C ARG A 364 8.61 -6.01 -25.42
N THR A 365 7.33 -5.70 -25.59
CA THR A 365 6.75 -5.42 -26.91
C THR A 365 7.27 -4.13 -27.54
N LEU A 366 7.53 -3.09 -26.74
CA LEU A 366 8.14 -1.85 -27.24
C LEU A 366 9.65 -1.96 -27.46
N GLY A 367 10.28 -3.01 -26.99
CA GLY A 367 11.68 -3.31 -27.24
C GLY A 367 12.67 -2.63 -26.29
N SER A 368 13.98 -2.83 -26.56
CA SER A 368 15.09 -2.47 -25.66
C SER A 368 15.20 -0.99 -25.30
N SER A 369 14.70 -0.09 -26.15
CA SER A 369 14.68 1.35 -25.86
C SER A 369 13.83 1.74 -24.65
N THR A 370 12.93 0.84 -24.19
CA THR A 370 12.16 1.03 -22.96
C THR A 370 12.99 0.77 -21.69
N ALA A 371 14.20 0.21 -21.82
CA ALA A 371 15.12 0.03 -20.70
C ALA A 371 15.81 1.35 -20.26
N SER A 372 15.70 2.42 -21.07
CA SER A 372 16.19 3.75 -20.69
C SER A 372 15.53 4.23 -19.40
N LEU A 373 16.31 4.74 -18.44
CA LEU A 373 15.79 5.29 -17.17
C LEU A 373 14.80 6.46 -17.36
N ASN A 374 14.85 7.12 -18.52
CA ASN A 374 13.89 8.16 -18.87
C ASN A 374 12.52 7.62 -19.33
N ASN A 375 12.39 6.30 -19.52
CA ASN A 375 11.13 5.70 -19.96
C ASN A 375 10.29 5.28 -18.72
N PRO A 376 9.06 5.77 -18.55
CA PRO A 376 8.26 5.45 -17.38
C PRO A 376 7.90 3.95 -17.26
N ILE A 377 7.81 3.22 -18.38
CA ILE A 377 7.41 1.80 -18.36
C ILE A 377 8.43 0.93 -17.60
N GLN A 378 9.76 1.20 -17.76
CA GLN A 378 10.76 0.44 -17.02
C GLN A 378 10.69 0.74 -15.51
N ARG A 379 10.30 1.96 -15.11
CA ARG A 379 10.12 2.28 -13.69
C ARG A 379 8.97 1.48 -13.12
N PHE A 380 7.80 1.51 -13.75
CA PHE A 380 6.67 0.68 -13.36
C PHE A 380 7.03 -0.81 -13.29
N ALA A 381 7.84 -1.34 -14.22
CA ALA A 381 8.27 -2.73 -14.21
C ALA A 381 9.16 -3.07 -13.00
N ARG A 382 10.12 -2.20 -12.65
CA ARG A 382 10.97 -2.37 -11.47
C ARG A 382 10.17 -2.22 -10.17
N ASP A 383 9.31 -1.23 -10.10
CA ASP A 383 8.48 -0.94 -8.94
C ASP A 383 7.51 -2.09 -8.67
N ALA A 384 6.80 -2.59 -9.69
CA ALA A 384 5.87 -3.72 -9.56
C ALA A 384 6.59 -5.00 -9.11
N ARG A 385 7.81 -5.25 -9.62
CA ARG A 385 8.63 -6.39 -9.22
C ARG A 385 9.02 -6.33 -7.74
N VAL A 386 9.45 -5.15 -7.27
CA VAL A 386 9.79 -4.93 -5.84
C VAL A 386 8.54 -5.09 -4.98
N LEU A 387 7.41 -4.52 -5.41
CA LEU A 387 6.15 -4.62 -4.66
C LEU A 387 5.68 -6.08 -4.52
N ASN A 388 5.73 -6.89 -5.59
CA ASN A 388 5.33 -8.30 -5.56
C ASN A 388 6.30 -9.19 -4.77
N SER A 389 7.46 -8.65 -4.38
CA SER A 389 8.38 -9.30 -3.42
C SER A 389 8.04 -8.99 -1.96
N HIS A 390 7.11 -8.05 -1.70
CA HIS A 390 6.69 -7.69 -0.33
C HIS A 390 6.04 -8.88 0.36
N GLY A 391 6.47 -9.17 1.61
CA GLY A 391 6.09 -10.38 2.33
C GLY A 391 4.59 -10.68 2.35
N ALA A 392 3.75 -9.66 2.54
CA ALA A 392 2.29 -9.81 2.58
C ALA A 392 1.62 -10.01 1.20
N LEU A 393 2.33 -9.72 0.09
CA LEU A 393 1.77 -9.72 -1.27
C LEU A 393 2.32 -10.85 -2.15
N ARG A 394 3.26 -11.64 -1.63
CA ARG A 394 3.86 -12.76 -2.38
C ARG A 394 2.84 -13.84 -2.71
N LEU A 395 2.77 -14.21 -3.98
CA LEU A 395 1.83 -15.22 -4.47
C LEU A 395 2.09 -16.62 -3.90
N ASP A 396 3.35 -17.09 -3.92
CA ASP A 396 3.67 -18.47 -3.54
C ASP A 396 3.28 -18.84 -2.11
N PRO A 397 3.60 -18.02 -1.06
CA PRO A 397 3.13 -18.33 0.29
C PRO A 397 1.62 -18.35 0.42
N GLN A 398 0.89 -17.42 -0.24
CA GLN A 398 -0.57 -17.41 -0.21
C GLN A 398 -1.16 -18.65 -0.92
N ALA A 399 -0.56 -19.05 -2.04
CA ALA A 399 -0.96 -20.26 -2.75
C ALA A 399 -0.69 -21.52 -1.91
N GLU A 400 0.43 -21.57 -1.17
CA GLU A 400 0.73 -22.69 -0.28
C GLU A 400 -0.28 -22.78 0.87
N ILE A 401 -0.59 -21.67 1.55
CA ILE A 401 -1.59 -21.64 2.62
C ILE A 401 -2.93 -22.19 2.14
N THR A 402 -3.42 -21.71 1.00
CA THR A 402 -4.68 -22.18 0.42
C THR A 402 -4.59 -23.62 -0.07
N GLY A 403 -3.48 -24.00 -0.72
CA GLY A 403 -3.23 -25.37 -1.18
C GLY A 403 -3.21 -26.38 -0.04
N ARG A 404 -2.58 -26.04 1.09
CA ARG A 404 -2.57 -26.86 2.30
C ARG A 404 -4.01 -27.12 2.79
N ARG A 405 -4.84 -26.06 2.87
CA ARG A 405 -6.26 -26.19 3.26
C ARG A 405 -7.04 -27.11 2.31
N LEU A 406 -6.88 -26.94 1.00
CA LEU A 406 -7.53 -27.78 -0.01
C LEU A 406 -7.15 -29.26 0.10
N LEU A 407 -5.95 -29.55 0.58
CA LEU A 407 -5.43 -30.92 0.77
C LEU A 407 -5.66 -31.43 2.20
N GLY A 408 -6.39 -30.72 3.06
CA GLY A 408 -6.63 -31.10 4.45
C GLY A 408 -5.39 -31.02 5.35
N LEU A 409 -4.40 -30.20 5.00
CA LEU A 409 -3.20 -30.00 5.78
C LEU A 409 -3.32 -28.73 6.63
N GLU A 410 -2.67 -28.72 7.79
CA GLU A 410 -2.62 -27.51 8.65
C GLU A 410 -1.95 -26.33 7.93
N PRO A 411 -2.63 -25.20 7.74
CA PRO A 411 -2.04 -24.01 7.16
C PRO A 411 -1.13 -23.32 8.18
N PHE A 412 -0.12 -22.58 7.71
CA PHE A 412 0.65 -21.68 8.55
C PHE A 412 0.07 -20.25 8.48
N LEU A 413 0.41 -19.44 9.47
CA LEU A 413 0.05 -18.02 9.52
C LEU A 413 1.20 -17.17 8.95
N MET A 414 0.88 -16.25 8.04
CA MET A 414 1.88 -15.36 7.41
C MET A 414 2.57 -14.41 8.41
N MET A 415 1.89 -14.03 9.48
CA MET A 415 2.39 -13.10 10.48
C MET A 415 2.38 -13.77 11.85
N GLY A 416 3.59 -14.11 12.33
CA GLY A 416 3.79 -14.59 13.70
C GLY A 416 3.35 -16.02 14.00
N GLY A 417 2.99 -16.81 13.00
CA GLY A 417 2.67 -18.24 13.16
C GLY A 417 3.92 -19.09 13.25
N ALA A 418 3.89 -20.16 14.07
CA ALA A 418 4.90 -21.20 14.04
C ALA A 418 4.85 -21.94 12.68
N VAL A 419 6.02 -22.35 12.17
CA VAL A 419 6.09 -23.23 11.01
C VAL A 419 5.46 -24.57 11.42
N PRO A 420 4.47 -25.12 10.66
CA PRO A 420 3.92 -26.43 10.97
C PRO A 420 5.03 -27.48 10.97
N ASP A 421 5.04 -28.36 11.97
CA ASP A 421 5.98 -29.47 12.00
C ASP A 421 5.73 -30.40 10.81
N VAL A 422 6.64 -30.38 9.84
CA VAL A 422 6.58 -31.25 8.64
C VAL A 422 7.26 -32.61 8.88
N SER A 423 7.87 -32.83 10.05
CA SER A 423 8.55 -34.07 10.40
C SER A 423 7.60 -35.15 10.94
N ALA A 424 6.35 -34.80 11.26
CA ALA A 424 5.36 -35.72 11.81
C ALA A 424 4.55 -36.49 10.73
N ARG A 425 5.14 -36.80 9.56
CA ARG A 425 4.53 -37.62 8.50
C ARG A 425 5.19 -38.97 8.40
#